data_79a386e37a903c86f0da3a01b487264c
#
_entry.id   79a386e37a903c86f0da3a01b487264c
#
_cell.length_a   1.000
_cell.length_b   1.000
_cell.length_c   1.000
_cell.angle_alpha   90.00
_cell.angle_beta   90.00
_cell.angle_gamma   90.00
#
_symmetry.space_group_name_H-M   'P 1'
#
loop_
_entity.id
_entity.type
_entity.pdbx_description
1 polymer ?
#
loop_
_entity_poly.entity_id
_entity_poly.type
_entity_poly.pdbx_seq_one_letter_code
_entity_poly.pdbx_strand_id
1 'polypeptide(L)'
;MLSAQNIAKGYVFEDKNNNGIKDNNETGISNIAVSNGIQVVLTDNKGAYQLPASEENIFFVIKPSGYRTPLNGNNTPKFYYHHNPKGAPAQFKYKGIGPTGNLPEAINFPLVKSEDKKDFNIIVFGDPQPYTQKQIEYFKRGIVQEVKNSKGLQDYTFGISLGDLVGDDLSLQPHYADAVKEIGLPWYNVMGNHDMNYDATTDEQSDATFKKNFGPSNYAFNYGNVHFIILDDILYPDPRDGKGYWGGLRPDQLSFIENDLKLVDKNKLVVISFHIPMIYDEENFRNADREKLFSLLKPFKKSFLMSAHTHIQQQLTYGKEQGWNQENKLYEFNAGTTAGDWYSGTVDELGVPASTMRDGTPRGYAFIHFNDTDYKIKYKVAGKPSDYQISIFAPKVIPYPGKTSAQIVANFFMGAPNDKVEYQIDNGDWKPMHYLKDYDPKYVTEVLKWDINPQLLEGRRPSNPEFSTHLWNAEFPKKLEKGQHKINIRATDRFGQSFQATETFRVEEAKLIP
;
A
#
# COMPACT_ATOMS: atom_id res chain seq x y z
N MET A 1 24.18 -40.05 8.29
CA MET A 1 23.82 -39.66 9.67
C MET A 1 22.69 -38.66 9.53
N LEU A 2 21.49 -38.95 10.03
CA LEU A 2 20.43 -37.93 10.16
C LEU A 2 20.93 -36.92 11.20
N SER A 3 21.28 -35.72 10.79
CA SER A 3 21.51 -34.60 11.71
C SER A 3 20.25 -34.42 12.54
N ALA A 4 20.38 -34.43 13.87
CA ALA A 4 19.26 -34.09 14.73
C ALA A 4 18.77 -32.70 14.32
N GLN A 5 17.52 -32.62 13.90
CA GLN A 5 16.90 -31.34 13.50
C GLN A 5 16.86 -30.44 14.73
N ASN A 6 17.44 -29.24 14.65
CA ASN A 6 17.35 -28.26 15.72
C ASN A 6 15.86 -27.87 15.90
N ILE A 7 15.42 -27.79 17.15
CA ILE A 7 14.02 -27.42 17.51
C ILE A 7 14.04 -26.13 18.30
N ALA A 8 13.39 -25.11 17.77
CA ALA A 8 13.06 -23.91 18.52
C ALA A 8 11.80 -24.17 19.35
N LYS A 9 11.81 -23.76 20.61
CA LYS A 9 10.71 -23.93 21.54
C LYS A 9 10.54 -22.67 22.37
N GLY A 10 9.37 -22.49 22.94
CA GLY A 10 9.07 -21.35 23.81
C GLY A 10 7.60 -21.30 24.19
N TYR A 11 7.19 -20.15 24.68
CA TYR A 11 5.83 -19.90 25.15
C TYR A 11 5.28 -18.62 24.52
N VAL A 12 3.99 -18.64 24.19
CA VAL A 12 3.20 -17.43 24.02
C VAL A 12 2.48 -17.18 25.35
N PHE A 13 2.63 -16.00 25.93
CA PHE A 13 2.11 -15.73 27.27
C PHE A 13 1.46 -14.35 27.38
N GLU A 14 0.55 -14.19 28.36
CA GLU A 14 -0.06 -12.92 28.70
C GLU A 14 0.90 -12.10 29.55
N ASP A 15 1.53 -11.08 28.94
CA ASP A 15 2.41 -10.13 29.60
C ASP A 15 1.57 -9.07 30.35
N LYS A 16 1.38 -9.28 31.65
CA LYS A 16 0.49 -8.46 32.49
C LYS A 16 1.12 -7.16 32.95
N ASN A 17 2.44 -7.13 33.04
CA ASN A 17 3.19 -5.96 33.54
C ASN A 17 3.90 -5.19 32.42
N ASN A 18 3.78 -5.63 31.15
CA ASN A 18 4.40 -5.04 29.95
C ASN A 18 5.95 -4.98 30.02
N ASN A 19 6.61 -5.96 30.66
CA ASN A 19 8.06 -6.02 30.71
C ASN A 19 8.69 -6.87 29.61
N GLY A 20 7.88 -7.63 28.84
CA GLY A 20 8.33 -8.51 27.77
C GLY A 20 9.02 -9.81 28.23
N ILE A 21 9.02 -10.09 29.53
CA ILE A 21 9.67 -11.24 30.17
C ILE A 21 8.58 -12.14 30.74
N LYS A 22 8.67 -13.45 30.50
CA LYS A 22 7.72 -14.40 31.07
C LYS A 22 8.00 -14.62 32.55
N ASP A 23 7.23 -13.96 33.40
CA ASP A 23 7.29 -14.10 34.86
C ASP A 23 6.54 -15.34 35.35
N ASN A 24 6.84 -15.79 36.59
CA ASN A 24 6.24 -17.00 37.18
C ASN A 24 4.71 -16.93 37.35
N ASN A 25 4.16 -15.73 37.50
CA ASN A 25 2.73 -15.46 37.67
C ASN A 25 2.00 -15.18 36.36
N GLU A 26 2.69 -15.29 35.22
CA GLU A 26 2.13 -15.07 33.90
C GLU A 26 1.76 -16.38 33.22
N THR A 27 0.56 -16.40 32.69
CA THR A 27 -0.04 -17.62 32.10
C THR A 27 0.25 -17.69 30.62
N GLY A 28 0.58 -18.91 30.15
CA GLY A 28 0.63 -19.17 28.72
C GLY A 28 -0.75 -19.08 28.09
N ILE A 29 -0.79 -18.72 26.81
CA ILE A 29 -2.01 -18.58 26.03
C ILE A 29 -2.09 -19.76 25.04
N SER A 30 -3.16 -20.53 25.12
CA SER A 30 -3.41 -21.69 24.24
C SER A 30 -3.98 -21.28 22.88
N ASN A 31 -3.80 -22.15 21.87
CA ASN A 31 -4.35 -21.99 20.52
C ASN A 31 -3.88 -20.72 19.81
N ILE A 32 -2.66 -20.26 20.09
CA ILE A 32 -2.02 -19.15 19.38
C ILE A 32 -1.12 -19.72 18.30
N ALA A 33 -1.28 -19.23 17.08
CA ALA A 33 -0.44 -19.62 15.96
C ALA A 33 0.96 -18.99 16.06
N VAL A 34 1.98 -19.85 15.88
CA VAL A 34 3.41 -19.47 15.83
C VAL A 34 4.03 -20.08 14.57
N SER A 35 4.83 -19.31 13.86
CA SER A 35 5.46 -19.72 12.62
C SER A 35 6.99 -19.64 12.68
N ASN A 36 7.66 -20.45 11.84
CA ASN A 36 9.08 -20.32 11.51
C ASN A 36 9.31 -19.76 10.10
N GLY A 37 8.29 -19.13 9.52
CA GLY A 37 8.31 -18.62 8.14
C GLY A 37 7.83 -19.64 7.09
N ILE A 38 7.59 -20.92 7.48
CA ILE A 38 7.08 -21.98 6.59
C ILE A 38 5.96 -22.75 7.28
N GLN A 39 6.26 -23.35 8.43
CA GLN A 39 5.30 -24.11 9.23
C GLN A 39 4.58 -23.17 10.20
N VAL A 40 3.34 -23.51 10.49
CA VAL A 40 2.52 -22.83 11.51
C VAL A 40 1.98 -23.87 12.46
N VAL A 41 2.20 -23.68 13.76
CA VAL A 41 1.71 -24.56 14.83
C VAL A 41 0.89 -23.77 15.84
N LEU A 42 -0.03 -24.45 16.53
CA LEU A 42 -0.77 -23.84 17.63
C LEU A 42 -0.11 -24.15 18.97
N THR A 43 -0.11 -23.21 19.89
CA THR A 43 0.33 -23.42 21.27
C THR A 43 -0.59 -24.38 21.99
N ASP A 44 -0.03 -25.19 22.90
CA ASP A 44 -0.75 -26.08 23.79
C ASP A 44 -1.50 -25.33 24.92
N ASN A 45 -2.12 -26.07 25.85
CA ASN A 45 -2.88 -25.52 27.00
C ASN A 45 -2.00 -24.72 27.97
N LYS A 46 -0.67 -24.81 27.88
CA LYS A 46 0.29 -24.06 28.69
C LYS A 46 0.94 -22.92 27.91
N GLY A 47 0.49 -22.70 26.67
CA GLY A 47 1.06 -21.71 25.76
C GLY A 47 2.37 -22.14 25.12
N ALA A 48 2.80 -23.41 25.26
CA ALA A 48 4.05 -23.89 24.70
C ALA A 48 3.92 -24.25 23.22
N TYR A 49 5.03 -24.05 22.47
CA TYR A 49 5.14 -24.43 21.07
C TYR A 49 6.52 -25.03 20.76
N GLN A 50 6.60 -25.75 19.66
CA GLN A 50 7.85 -26.26 19.08
C GLN A 50 7.78 -26.18 17.57
N LEU A 51 8.88 -25.74 16.94
CA LEU A 51 9.05 -25.61 15.48
C LEU A 51 10.45 -26.06 15.07
N PRO A 52 10.59 -26.70 13.92
CA PRO A 52 11.90 -26.96 13.34
C PRO A 52 12.67 -25.66 13.10
N ALA A 53 13.98 -25.69 13.32
CA ALA A 53 14.90 -24.60 13.04
C ALA A 53 15.90 -25.02 11.97
N SER A 54 16.15 -24.16 10.99
CA SER A 54 17.24 -24.22 10.02
C SER A 54 18.38 -23.28 10.41
N GLU A 55 19.37 -23.12 9.54
CA GLU A 55 20.49 -22.20 9.77
C GLU A 55 20.05 -20.73 9.78
N GLU A 56 18.94 -20.39 9.09
CA GLU A 56 18.32 -19.07 9.13
C GLU A 56 16.80 -19.22 9.23
N ASN A 57 16.21 -18.61 10.25
CA ASN A 57 14.76 -18.54 10.43
C ASN A 57 14.36 -17.23 11.08
N ILE A 58 13.11 -16.82 10.83
CA ILE A 58 12.41 -15.87 11.67
C ILE A 58 11.25 -16.59 12.33
N PHE A 59 11.28 -16.72 13.65
CA PHE A 59 10.17 -17.22 14.43
C PHE A 59 9.26 -16.05 14.81
N PHE A 60 7.97 -16.20 14.61
CA PHE A 60 7.04 -15.13 14.97
C PHE A 60 5.68 -15.66 15.43
N VAL A 61 5.07 -14.91 16.33
CA VAL A 61 3.69 -15.15 16.72
C VAL A 61 2.74 -14.46 15.76
N ILE A 62 1.76 -15.18 15.23
CA ILE A 62 0.66 -14.60 14.46
C ILE A 62 -0.30 -13.97 15.47
N LYS A 63 -0.19 -12.65 15.69
CA LYS A 63 -0.95 -11.92 16.69
C LYS A 63 -2.44 -12.25 16.60
N PRO A 64 -3.06 -12.84 17.62
CA PRO A 64 -4.50 -13.10 17.63
C PRO A 64 -5.29 -11.80 17.83
N SER A 65 -6.57 -11.81 17.49
CA SER A 65 -7.50 -10.77 17.92
C SER A 65 -7.64 -10.77 19.45
N GLY A 66 -7.90 -9.59 20.03
CA GLY A 66 -7.99 -9.42 21.47
C GLY A 66 -6.67 -9.25 22.20
N TYR A 67 -5.56 -9.12 21.45
CA TYR A 67 -4.23 -8.90 21.99
C TYR A 67 -3.45 -7.87 21.14
N ARG A 68 -2.48 -7.23 21.75
CA ARG A 68 -1.45 -6.43 21.10
C ARG A 68 -0.07 -6.98 21.41
N THR A 69 0.86 -6.78 20.50
CA THR A 69 2.29 -7.05 20.71
C THR A 69 2.99 -5.84 21.30
N PRO A 70 4.10 -5.99 21.99
CA PRO A 70 4.98 -4.87 22.30
C PRO A 70 5.40 -4.12 21.03
N LEU A 71 5.76 -2.85 21.16
CA LEU A 71 6.32 -2.03 20.09
C LEU A 71 7.80 -1.78 20.36
N ASN A 72 8.58 -1.67 19.28
CA ASN A 72 9.95 -1.18 19.40
C ASN A 72 9.98 0.37 19.52
N GLY A 73 11.19 0.93 19.59
CA GLY A 73 11.37 2.38 19.69
C GLY A 73 10.80 3.19 18.52
N ASN A 74 10.44 2.57 17.40
CA ASN A 74 9.89 3.20 16.20
C ASN A 74 8.41 2.84 15.95
N ASN A 75 7.69 2.41 16.98
CA ASN A 75 6.30 1.95 16.91
C ASN A 75 6.07 0.74 15.98
N THR A 76 7.13 0.04 15.57
CA THR A 76 6.99 -1.21 14.82
C THR A 76 6.64 -2.35 15.78
N PRO A 77 5.62 -3.17 15.49
CA PRO A 77 5.25 -4.31 16.31
C PRO A 77 6.38 -5.33 16.47
N LYS A 78 6.68 -5.72 17.71
CA LYS A 78 7.76 -6.66 18.04
C LYS A 78 7.14 -8.02 18.41
N PHE A 79 6.97 -8.87 17.39
CA PHE A 79 6.31 -10.17 17.48
C PHE A 79 7.17 -11.32 16.98
N TYR A 80 8.47 -11.11 16.77
CA TYR A 80 9.37 -12.03 16.09
C TYR A 80 10.71 -12.18 16.82
N TYR A 81 11.43 -13.23 16.46
CA TYR A 81 12.80 -13.51 16.85
C TYR A 81 13.60 -13.97 15.61
N HIS A 82 14.71 -13.30 15.35
CA HIS A 82 15.64 -13.69 14.29
C HIS A 82 16.62 -14.76 14.79
N HIS A 83 16.73 -15.86 14.05
CA HIS A 83 17.76 -16.86 14.21
C HIS A 83 18.61 -16.89 12.95
N ASN A 84 19.81 -16.32 13.03
CA ASN A 84 20.83 -16.36 11.99
C ASN A 84 22.18 -16.43 12.70
N PRO A 85 22.67 -17.66 13.06
CA PRO A 85 23.89 -17.85 13.85
C PRO A 85 25.13 -17.18 13.28
N LYS A 86 25.24 -17.12 11.96
CA LYS A 86 26.39 -16.53 11.25
C LYS A 86 26.21 -15.05 10.93
N GLY A 87 24.96 -14.55 11.03
CA GLY A 87 24.57 -13.22 10.57
C GLY A 87 24.44 -13.10 9.06
N ALA A 88 23.90 -11.98 8.61
CA ALA A 88 23.84 -11.67 7.19
C ALA A 88 25.24 -11.54 6.57
N PRO A 89 25.40 -11.75 5.24
CA PRO A 89 26.69 -11.65 4.57
C PRO A 89 27.45 -10.35 4.88
N ALA A 90 28.68 -10.49 5.36
CA ALA A 90 29.48 -9.34 5.82
C ALA A 90 29.90 -8.38 4.69
N GLN A 91 29.87 -8.84 3.44
CA GLN A 91 30.20 -8.06 2.25
C GLN A 91 29.09 -7.09 1.81
N PHE A 92 27.85 -7.26 2.29
CA PHE A 92 26.75 -6.39 1.89
C PHE A 92 27.05 -4.92 2.20
N LYS A 93 26.76 -4.07 1.22
CA LYS A 93 26.89 -2.61 1.34
C LYS A 93 26.07 -2.11 2.55
N TYR A 94 24.84 -2.57 2.65
CA TYR A 94 23.97 -2.28 3.78
C TYR A 94 23.88 -3.52 4.67
N LYS A 95 24.23 -3.34 5.94
CA LYS A 95 24.38 -4.46 6.86
C LYS A 95 23.03 -5.00 7.33
N GLY A 96 22.81 -6.29 7.11
CA GLY A 96 21.69 -7.01 7.68
C GLY A 96 21.87 -7.29 9.19
N ILE A 97 21.20 -8.34 9.67
CA ILE A 97 21.25 -8.77 11.06
C ILE A 97 22.64 -9.35 11.36
N GLY A 98 23.22 -8.94 12.50
CA GLY A 98 24.47 -9.53 12.99
C GLY A 98 24.28 -10.98 13.45
N PRO A 99 25.40 -11.71 13.71
CA PRO A 99 25.32 -13.07 14.21
C PRO A 99 24.48 -13.18 15.49
N THR A 100 23.49 -14.07 15.49
CA THR A 100 22.61 -14.27 16.66
C THR A 100 23.14 -15.36 17.60
N GLY A 101 24.13 -16.16 17.15
CA GLY A 101 24.60 -17.31 17.88
C GLY A 101 23.62 -18.48 17.87
N ASN A 102 23.78 -19.41 18.80
CA ASN A 102 22.92 -20.58 18.93
C ASN A 102 21.49 -20.22 19.31
N LEU A 103 20.53 -21.11 19.02
CA LEU A 103 19.16 -20.97 19.53
C LEU A 103 19.18 -20.81 21.05
N PRO A 104 18.42 -19.86 21.61
CA PRO A 104 18.23 -19.74 23.05
C PRO A 104 17.44 -20.94 23.58
N GLU A 105 17.49 -21.14 24.89
CA GLU A 105 16.75 -22.21 25.55
C GLU A 105 15.23 -22.12 25.29
N ALA A 106 14.70 -20.90 25.20
CA ALA A 106 13.32 -20.61 24.85
C ALA A 106 13.19 -19.28 24.08
N ILE A 107 12.32 -19.26 23.06
CA ILE A 107 11.89 -18.07 22.35
C ILE A 107 10.46 -17.77 22.81
N ASN A 108 10.29 -16.78 23.67
CA ASN A 108 9.00 -16.44 24.25
C ASN A 108 8.39 -15.21 23.58
N PHE A 109 7.09 -15.26 23.34
CA PHE A 109 6.32 -14.18 22.72
C PHE A 109 5.34 -13.57 23.73
N PRO A 110 5.58 -12.35 24.20
CA PRO A 110 4.65 -11.61 25.05
C PRO A 110 3.47 -11.09 24.24
N LEU A 111 2.27 -11.24 24.77
CA LEU A 111 1.04 -10.64 24.26
C LEU A 111 0.33 -9.90 25.39
N VAL A 112 -0.07 -8.67 25.14
CA VAL A 112 -0.81 -7.86 26.10
C VAL A 112 -2.28 -7.86 25.71
N LYS A 113 -3.16 -8.20 26.64
CA LYS A 113 -4.59 -8.20 26.41
C LYS A 113 -5.08 -6.83 25.95
N SER A 114 -5.88 -6.80 24.91
CA SER A 114 -6.39 -5.58 24.30
C SER A 114 -7.76 -5.89 23.70
N GLU A 115 -8.67 -4.94 23.72
CA GLU A 115 -9.96 -5.09 23.06
C GLU A 115 -9.85 -4.64 21.60
N ASP A 116 -10.13 -5.56 20.66
CA ASP A 116 -10.22 -5.21 19.25
C ASP A 116 -11.63 -4.70 18.93
N LYS A 117 -11.69 -3.60 18.20
CA LYS A 117 -12.95 -3.09 17.67
C LYS A 117 -13.33 -3.85 16.39
N LYS A 118 -14.62 -4.12 16.18
CA LYS A 118 -15.12 -4.61 14.88
C LYS A 118 -15.19 -3.51 13.83
N ASP A 119 -15.37 -2.29 14.29
CA ASP A 119 -15.36 -1.06 13.51
C ASP A 119 -14.04 -0.32 13.79
N PHE A 120 -13.15 -0.24 12.80
CA PHE A 120 -11.84 0.36 12.96
C PHE A 120 -11.28 0.93 11.66
N ASN A 121 -10.34 1.85 11.78
CA ASN A 121 -9.70 2.50 10.65
C ASN A 121 -8.20 2.20 10.63
N ILE A 122 -7.63 2.11 9.42
CA ILE A 122 -6.19 2.06 9.21
C ILE A 122 -5.76 3.13 8.20
N ILE A 123 -4.46 3.45 8.23
CA ILE A 123 -3.82 4.36 7.27
C ILE A 123 -2.94 3.52 6.36
N VAL A 124 -2.99 3.81 5.05
CA VAL A 124 -2.19 3.10 4.05
C VAL A 124 -1.36 4.10 3.26
N PHE A 125 -0.05 3.87 3.23
CA PHE A 125 0.91 4.60 2.42
C PHE A 125 1.39 3.70 1.27
N GLY A 126 1.30 4.18 0.04
CA GLY A 126 2.05 3.63 -1.08
C GLY A 126 3.38 4.38 -1.22
N ASP A 127 4.43 3.69 -1.55
CA ASP A 127 5.76 4.17 -1.99
C ASP A 127 6.17 5.53 -1.39
N PRO A 128 6.63 5.60 -0.14
CA PRO A 128 7.26 6.80 0.40
C PRO A 128 8.55 7.16 -0.36
N GLN A 129 9.32 6.21 -0.71
CA GLN A 129 10.45 6.13 -1.64
C GLN A 129 11.39 7.34 -1.68
N PRO A 130 11.87 7.87 -0.55
CA PRO A 130 12.89 8.91 -0.54
C PRO A 130 14.25 8.35 -0.95
N TYR A 131 14.93 9.00 -1.89
CA TYR A 131 16.28 8.69 -2.34
C TYR A 131 17.36 9.51 -1.61
N THR A 132 16.96 10.51 -0.85
CA THR A 132 17.85 11.42 -0.14
C THR A 132 17.25 11.85 1.20
N GLN A 133 18.11 12.33 2.10
CA GLN A 133 17.66 12.93 3.35
C GLN A 133 16.70 14.12 3.14
N LYS A 134 16.89 14.88 2.06
CA LYS A 134 15.98 15.98 1.69
C LYS A 134 14.57 15.46 1.36
N GLN A 135 14.48 14.30 0.71
CA GLN A 135 13.19 13.69 0.39
C GLN A 135 12.52 13.03 1.61
N ILE A 136 13.29 12.55 2.60
CA ILE A 136 12.75 12.21 3.94
C ILE A 136 12.05 13.44 4.54
N GLU A 137 12.65 14.64 4.45
CA GLU A 137 12.03 15.86 4.94
C GLU A 137 10.79 16.26 4.12
N TYR A 138 10.77 15.98 2.82
CA TYR A 138 9.56 16.16 2.01
C TYR A 138 8.43 15.23 2.43
N PHE A 139 8.72 13.94 2.60
CA PHE A 139 7.77 12.96 3.13
C PHE A 139 7.23 13.37 4.50
N LYS A 140 8.13 13.76 5.39
CA LYS A 140 7.78 14.19 6.76
C LYS A 140 6.84 15.41 6.74
N ARG A 141 7.21 16.49 6.02
CA ARG A 141 6.41 17.72 5.96
C ARG A 141 5.10 17.57 5.19
N GLY A 142 5.14 16.84 4.09
CA GLY A 142 4.01 16.76 3.16
C GLY A 142 3.01 15.64 3.46
N ILE A 143 3.38 14.64 4.26
CA ILE A 143 2.51 13.49 4.58
C ILE A 143 2.44 13.24 6.09
N VAL A 144 3.58 12.95 6.73
CA VAL A 144 3.60 12.54 8.15
C VAL A 144 2.98 13.60 9.05
N GLN A 145 3.35 14.87 8.87
CA GLN A 145 2.82 15.97 9.69
C GLN A 145 1.33 16.22 9.42
N GLU A 146 0.87 16.04 8.18
CA GLU A 146 -0.57 16.15 7.86
C GLU A 146 -1.36 15.06 8.58
N VAL A 147 -0.90 13.81 8.52
CA VAL A 147 -1.52 12.67 9.22
C VAL A 147 -1.50 12.89 10.73
N LYS A 148 -0.34 13.23 11.29
CA LYS A 148 -0.16 13.50 12.72
C LYS A 148 -1.11 14.58 13.26
N ASN A 149 -1.37 15.61 12.47
CA ASN A 149 -2.22 16.73 12.83
C ASN A 149 -3.68 16.55 12.39
N SER A 150 -4.03 15.40 11.79
CA SER A 150 -5.39 15.15 11.33
C SER A 150 -6.35 15.02 12.51
N LYS A 151 -7.54 15.62 12.37
CA LYS A 151 -8.61 15.39 13.34
C LYS A 151 -9.06 13.94 13.30
N GLY A 152 -9.19 13.32 14.47
CA GLY A 152 -9.64 11.93 14.57
C GLY A 152 -8.51 10.89 14.40
N LEU A 153 -7.22 11.28 14.48
CA LEU A 153 -6.11 10.32 14.42
C LEU A 153 -6.23 9.21 15.48
N GLN A 154 -6.79 9.54 16.65
CA GLN A 154 -7.04 8.57 17.73
C GLN A 154 -8.07 7.48 17.36
N ASP A 155 -8.82 7.64 16.27
CA ASP A 155 -9.78 6.65 15.77
C ASP A 155 -9.12 5.62 14.84
N TYR A 156 -7.83 5.81 14.52
CA TYR A 156 -7.03 4.89 13.73
C TYR A 156 -6.29 3.90 14.61
N THR A 157 -6.25 2.66 14.17
CA THR A 157 -5.69 1.55 14.94
C THR A 157 -4.22 1.32 14.64
N PHE A 158 -3.83 1.38 13.38
CA PHE A 158 -2.46 1.21 12.90
C PHE A 158 -2.30 1.76 11.48
N GLY A 159 -1.07 1.83 11.01
CA GLY A 159 -0.75 2.12 9.62
C GLY A 159 -0.01 0.98 8.93
N ILE A 160 -0.08 0.95 7.60
CA ILE A 160 0.66 0.04 6.73
C ILE A 160 1.30 0.84 5.60
N SER A 161 2.61 0.61 5.36
CA SER A 161 3.26 1.07 4.12
C SER A 161 3.45 -0.12 3.18
N LEU A 162 3.10 0.06 1.91
CA LEU A 162 3.00 -1.00 0.90
C LEU A 162 4.29 -1.18 0.08
N GLY A 163 5.45 -1.03 0.72
CA GLY A 163 6.76 -1.22 0.09
C GLY A 163 7.37 0.06 -0.44
N ASP A 164 8.60 -0.07 -0.96
CA ASP A 164 9.44 1.05 -1.38
C ASP A 164 9.50 2.14 -0.30
N LEU A 165 9.83 1.69 0.92
CA LEU A 165 9.90 2.54 2.10
C LEU A 165 10.95 3.63 1.92
N VAL A 166 12.02 3.29 1.19
CA VAL A 166 13.08 4.19 0.72
C VAL A 166 13.38 3.88 -0.75
N GLY A 167 14.19 4.72 -1.40
CA GLY A 167 14.84 4.36 -2.66
C GLY A 167 16.03 3.42 -2.41
N ASP A 168 16.93 3.26 -3.37
CA ASP A 168 18.02 2.27 -3.34
C ASP A 168 19.06 2.48 -2.21
N ASP A 169 18.99 3.60 -1.47
CA ASP A 169 19.84 3.86 -0.32
C ASP A 169 19.20 3.35 0.98
N LEU A 170 19.45 2.08 1.32
CA LEU A 170 18.89 1.45 2.52
C LEU A 170 19.38 2.07 3.84
N SER A 171 20.41 2.95 3.82
CA SER A 171 20.79 3.73 4.99
C SER A 171 19.71 4.73 5.42
N LEU A 172 18.75 5.03 4.54
CA LEU A 172 17.61 5.89 4.84
C LEU A 172 16.46 5.17 5.58
N GLN A 173 16.44 3.83 5.64
CA GLN A 173 15.37 3.08 6.33
C GLN A 173 15.17 3.49 7.80
N PRO A 174 16.22 3.69 8.63
CA PRO A 174 16.03 4.22 9.97
C PRO A 174 15.41 5.63 10.00
N HIS A 175 15.77 6.51 9.05
CA HIS A 175 15.21 7.87 8.95
C HIS A 175 13.74 7.87 8.54
N TYR A 176 13.36 6.95 7.63
CA TYR A 176 11.96 6.69 7.31
C TYR A 176 11.18 6.24 8.56
N ALA A 177 11.70 5.24 9.29
CA ALA A 177 11.08 4.73 10.50
C ALA A 177 10.90 5.83 11.57
N ASP A 178 11.91 6.68 11.77
CA ASP A 178 11.85 7.83 12.69
C ASP A 178 10.80 8.86 12.24
N ALA A 179 10.63 9.08 10.93
CA ALA A 179 9.61 9.97 10.41
C ALA A 179 8.20 9.42 10.68
N VAL A 180 7.95 8.16 10.31
CA VAL A 180 6.63 7.51 10.49
C VAL A 180 6.26 7.38 11.97
N LYS A 181 7.22 7.11 12.85
CA LYS A 181 7.04 7.08 14.30
C LYS A 181 6.32 8.32 14.85
N GLU A 182 6.53 9.48 14.25
CA GLU A 182 5.91 10.73 14.70
C GLU A 182 4.37 10.71 14.61
N ILE A 183 3.79 9.83 13.80
CA ILE A 183 2.34 9.63 13.71
C ILE A 183 1.79 9.07 15.03
N GLY A 184 2.59 8.27 15.76
CA GLY A 184 2.22 7.74 17.07
C GLY A 184 1.37 6.47 17.05
N LEU A 185 1.18 5.84 15.88
CA LEU A 185 0.45 4.58 15.73
C LEU A 185 1.41 3.40 15.56
N PRO A 186 0.98 2.15 15.91
CA PRO A 186 1.67 0.95 15.44
C PRO A 186 1.76 0.96 13.92
N TRP A 187 2.93 0.58 13.37
CA TRP A 187 3.15 0.66 11.93
C TRP A 187 3.72 -0.64 11.37
N TYR A 188 3.03 -1.21 10.40
CA TYR A 188 3.43 -2.39 9.66
C TYR A 188 4.05 -2.00 8.32
N ASN A 189 5.03 -2.78 7.85
CA ASN A 189 5.74 -2.48 6.61
C ASN A 189 5.71 -3.70 5.69
N VAL A 190 5.41 -3.47 4.42
CA VAL A 190 5.66 -4.37 3.32
C VAL A 190 7.03 -4.04 2.74
N MET A 191 7.74 -5.02 2.22
CA MET A 191 8.99 -4.80 1.49
C MET A 191 8.68 -4.47 0.03
N GLY A 192 9.37 -3.46 -0.53
CA GLY A 192 9.33 -3.13 -1.95
C GLY A 192 10.66 -3.46 -2.64
N ASN A 193 10.70 -3.38 -3.97
CA ASN A 193 11.91 -3.70 -4.73
C ASN A 193 13.07 -2.74 -4.46
N HIS A 194 12.79 -1.50 -4.05
CA HIS A 194 13.83 -0.54 -3.63
C HIS A 194 14.33 -0.75 -2.19
N ASP A 195 13.69 -1.65 -1.43
CA ASP A 195 14.12 -1.99 -0.06
C ASP A 195 15.11 -3.17 0.00
N MET A 196 15.51 -3.71 -1.15
CA MET A 196 16.35 -4.90 -1.28
C MET A 196 17.84 -4.62 -1.12
N ASN A 197 18.56 -5.61 -0.63
CA ASN A 197 20.01 -5.69 -0.77
C ASN A 197 20.36 -6.14 -2.20
N TYR A 198 20.59 -5.21 -3.12
CA TYR A 198 20.93 -5.52 -4.53
C TYR A 198 22.26 -6.26 -4.74
N ASP A 199 23.08 -6.36 -3.72
CA ASP A 199 24.31 -7.16 -3.69
C ASP A 199 24.08 -8.59 -3.15
N ALA A 200 22.82 -8.97 -2.87
CA ALA A 200 22.45 -10.35 -2.59
C ALA A 200 22.55 -11.23 -3.84
N THR A 201 22.91 -12.50 -3.64
CA THR A 201 23.02 -13.51 -4.71
C THR A 201 21.88 -14.51 -4.71
N THR A 202 21.07 -14.51 -3.66
CA THR A 202 19.86 -15.33 -3.54
C THR A 202 18.72 -14.49 -2.98
N ASP A 203 17.52 -14.88 -3.29
CA ASP A 203 16.31 -14.16 -2.89
C ASP A 203 16.14 -14.08 -1.36
N GLU A 204 16.45 -15.17 -0.65
CA GLU A 204 16.35 -15.25 0.81
C GLU A 204 17.26 -14.26 1.54
N GLN A 205 18.28 -13.73 0.83
CA GLN A 205 19.23 -12.75 1.37
C GLN A 205 18.91 -11.32 0.95
N SER A 206 18.02 -11.13 -0.03
CA SER A 206 17.69 -9.81 -0.58
C SER A 206 17.02 -8.88 0.44
N ASP A 207 16.35 -9.43 1.44
CA ASP A 207 15.64 -8.72 2.50
C ASP A 207 16.43 -8.53 3.81
N ALA A 208 17.77 -8.75 3.79
CA ALA A 208 18.61 -8.77 5.00
C ALA A 208 18.59 -7.45 5.78
N THR A 209 18.65 -6.31 5.10
CA THR A 209 18.60 -4.97 5.74
C THR A 209 17.17 -4.62 6.16
N PHE A 210 16.17 -4.99 5.37
CA PHE A 210 14.76 -4.85 5.74
C PHE A 210 14.45 -5.63 7.02
N LYS A 211 14.81 -6.92 7.09
CA LYS A 211 14.63 -7.76 8.28
C LYS A 211 15.25 -7.14 9.53
N LYS A 212 16.43 -6.53 9.40
CA LYS A 212 17.10 -5.86 10.51
C LYS A 212 16.32 -4.67 11.07
N ASN A 213 15.72 -3.86 10.19
CA ASN A 213 15.08 -2.61 10.57
C ASN A 213 13.60 -2.76 10.91
N PHE A 214 12.89 -3.68 10.22
CA PHE A 214 11.42 -3.78 10.28
C PHE A 214 10.91 -5.16 10.75
N GLY A 215 11.76 -6.18 10.79
CA GLY A 215 11.36 -7.55 11.11
C GLY A 215 11.07 -8.39 9.87
N PRO A 216 10.27 -9.47 9.99
CA PRO A 216 10.00 -10.37 8.89
C PRO A 216 9.40 -9.64 7.68
N SER A 217 9.84 -10.04 6.48
CA SER A 217 9.26 -9.59 5.21
C SER A 217 7.96 -10.32 4.87
N ASN A 218 7.73 -11.49 5.50
CA ASN A 218 6.53 -12.33 5.35
C ASN A 218 5.96 -12.67 6.71
N TYR A 219 4.73 -12.24 7.00
CA TYR A 219 4.09 -12.47 8.30
C TYR A 219 2.57 -12.29 8.23
N ALA A 220 1.88 -12.66 9.30
CA ALA A 220 0.44 -12.46 9.43
C ALA A 220 0.07 -11.95 10.82
N PHE A 221 -1.10 -11.34 10.94
CA PHE A 221 -1.68 -10.91 12.20
C PHE A 221 -3.21 -10.75 12.07
N ASN A 222 -3.91 -10.76 13.20
CA ASN A 222 -5.35 -10.55 13.23
C ASN A 222 -5.70 -9.24 13.95
N TYR A 223 -6.76 -8.59 13.49
CA TYR A 223 -7.45 -7.53 14.22
C TYR A 223 -8.96 -7.64 13.96
N GLY A 224 -9.76 -7.75 15.04
CA GLY A 224 -11.19 -8.02 14.92
C GLY A 224 -11.47 -9.27 14.07
N ASN A 225 -12.34 -9.15 13.10
CA ASN A 225 -12.69 -10.23 12.16
C ASN A 225 -11.89 -10.16 10.84
N VAL A 226 -10.75 -9.48 10.85
CA VAL A 226 -9.85 -9.38 9.70
C VAL A 226 -8.55 -10.12 9.99
N HIS A 227 -8.11 -10.91 9.03
CA HIS A 227 -6.81 -11.58 9.01
C HIS A 227 -5.93 -10.91 7.96
N PHE A 228 -4.82 -10.31 8.38
CA PHE A 228 -3.86 -9.64 7.53
C PHE A 228 -2.66 -10.55 7.26
N ILE A 229 -2.26 -10.63 5.99
CA ILE A 229 -1.03 -11.29 5.55
C ILE A 229 -0.19 -10.25 4.82
N ILE A 230 1.07 -10.12 5.21
CA ILE A 230 2.06 -9.25 4.60
C ILE A 230 3.05 -10.14 3.88
N LEU A 231 3.33 -9.84 2.61
CA LEU A 231 4.20 -10.64 1.76
C LEU A 231 5.25 -9.76 1.08
N ASP A 232 6.43 -10.29 1.02
CA ASP A 232 7.45 -9.93 0.05
C ASP A 232 7.11 -10.70 -1.23
N ASP A 233 6.74 -9.99 -2.28
CA ASP A 233 6.34 -10.56 -3.56
C ASP A 233 7.37 -10.29 -4.67
N ILE A 234 8.64 -10.19 -4.29
CA ILE A 234 9.74 -9.84 -5.19
C ILE A 234 10.71 -11.01 -5.28
N LEU A 235 10.85 -11.58 -6.44
CA LEU A 235 11.86 -12.60 -6.73
C LEU A 235 13.14 -11.92 -7.22
N TYR A 236 14.23 -12.07 -6.46
CA TYR A 236 15.51 -11.45 -6.76
C TYR A 236 16.70 -12.41 -6.49
N PRO A 237 17.66 -12.59 -7.43
CA PRO A 237 17.60 -12.11 -8.83
C PRO A 237 16.44 -12.72 -9.61
N ASP A 238 15.99 -12.06 -10.69
CA ASP A 238 14.93 -12.60 -11.56
C ASP A 238 15.27 -14.03 -11.99
N PRO A 239 14.45 -15.03 -11.66
CA PRO A 239 14.75 -16.43 -11.96
C PRO A 239 14.74 -16.78 -13.46
N ARG A 240 14.27 -15.85 -14.32
CA ARG A 240 14.23 -16.06 -15.78
C ARG A 240 15.59 -15.84 -16.44
N ASP A 241 16.34 -14.83 -15.99
CA ASP A 241 17.63 -14.47 -16.63
C ASP A 241 18.72 -14.02 -15.63
N GLY A 242 18.41 -13.98 -14.34
CA GLY A 242 19.33 -13.56 -13.28
C GLY A 242 19.57 -12.05 -13.20
N LYS A 243 18.73 -11.21 -13.87
CA LYS A 243 18.92 -9.77 -13.91
C LYS A 243 17.69 -9.03 -13.39
N GLY A 244 17.94 -8.09 -12.46
CA GLY A 244 16.85 -7.34 -11.84
C GLY A 244 15.95 -8.25 -11.00
N TYR A 245 14.67 -7.96 -10.99
CA TYR A 245 13.67 -8.66 -10.17
C TYR A 245 12.41 -9.00 -10.99
N TRP A 246 11.60 -9.91 -10.45
CA TRP A 246 10.30 -10.27 -11.00
C TRP A 246 9.27 -10.40 -9.88
N GLY A 247 8.02 -10.00 -10.12
CA GLY A 247 6.93 -10.22 -9.17
C GLY A 247 6.62 -11.71 -9.04
N GLY A 248 6.48 -12.21 -7.81
CA GLY A 248 6.18 -13.61 -7.55
C GLY A 248 6.42 -13.99 -6.10
N LEU A 249 6.19 -15.25 -5.78
CA LEU A 249 6.34 -15.80 -4.43
C LEU A 249 7.23 -17.04 -4.45
N ARG A 250 8.10 -17.18 -3.46
CA ARG A 250 8.88 -18.39 -3.25
C ARG A 250 8.00 -19.56 -2.78
N PRO A 251 8.44 -20.82 -2.97
CA PRO A 251 7.71 -22.00 -2.49
C PRO A 251 7.50 -22.03 -0.97
N ASP A 252 8.48 -21.52 -0.19
CA ASP A 252 8.38 -21.43 1.27
C ASP A 252 7.29 -20.43 1.70
N GLN A 253 7.18 -19.27 1.04
CA GLN A 253 6.12 -18.29 1.27
C GLN A 253 4.73 -18.86 0.95
N LEU A 254 4.58 -19.54 -0.18
CA LEU A 254 3.32 -20.23 -0.53
C LEU A 254 2.97 -21.30 0.49
N SER A 255 3.96 -22.02 1.02
CA SER A 255 3.77 -23.01 2.09
C SER A 255 3.35 -22.34 3.41
N PHE A 256 3.95 -21.21 3.77
CA PHE A 256 3.54 -20.41 4.93
C PHE A 256 2.08 -19.96 4.80
N ILE A 257 1.70 -19.35 3.67
CA ILE A 257 0.33 -18.89 3.42
C ILE A 257 -0.67 -20.05 3.51
N GLU A 258 -0.33 -21.20 2.91
CA GLU A 258 -1.19 -22.39 2.98
C GLU A 258 -1.35 -22.90 4.41
N ASN A 259 -0.27 -22.97 5.19
CA ASN A 259 -0.31 -23.46 6.57
C ASN A 259 -1.02 -22.49 7.50
N ASP A 260 -0.86 -21.19 7.31
CA ASP A 260 -1.56 -20.16 8.07
C ASP A 260 -3.06 -20.17 7.76
N LEU A 261 -3.44 -20.10 6.50
CA LEU A 261 -4.84 -20.06 6.07
C LEU A 261 -5.64 -21.32 6.43
N LYS A 262 -5.00 -22.47 6.67
CA LYS A 262 -5.66 -23.68 7.21
C LYS A 262 -6.23 -23.43 8.60
N LEU A 263 -5.62 -22.56 9.40
CA LEU A 263 -6.00 -22.25 10.78
C LEU A 263 -6.96 -21.06 10.89
N VAL A 264 -7.15 -20.30 9.82
CA VAL A 264 -8.00 -19.10 9.79
C VAL A 264 -9.46 -19.48 9.56
N ASP A 265 -10.37 -18.90 10.37
CA ASP A 265 -11.83 -19.04 10.19
C ASP A 265 -12.23 -18.49 8.81
N LYS A 266 -12.96 -19.31 8.05
CA LYS A 266 -13.38 -18.99 6.67
C LYS A 266 -14.42 -17.86 6.57
N ASN A 267 -14.96 -17.41 7.69
CA ASN A 267 -15.84 -16.25 7.77
C ASN A 267 -15.08 -14.92 7.94
N LYS A 268 -13.79 -14.94 8.28
CA LYS A 268 -12.97 -13.72 8.36
C LYS A 268 -12.75 -13.12 6.98
N LEU A 269 -12.59 -11.81 6.92
CA LEU A 269 -12.00 -11.15 5.78
C LEU A 269 -10.48 -11.42 5.76
N VAL A 270 -9.95 -11.92 4.66
CA VAL A 270 -8.51 -12.05 4.45
C VAL A 270 -8.01 -10.86 3.64
N VAL A 271 -7.10 -10.09 4.21
CA VAL A 271 -6.42 -8.97 3.55
C VAL A 271 -4.97 -9.36 3.29
N ILE A 272 -4.55 -9.33 2.03
CA ILE A 272 -3.16 -9.58 1.67
C ILE A 272 -2.55 -8.29 1.15
N SER A 273 -1.41 -7.90 1.73
CA SER A 273 -0.63 -6.73 1.37
C SER A 273 0.72 -7.15 0.82
N PHE A 274 1.05 -6.67 -0.35
CA PHE A 274 2.29 -6.92 -1.07
C PHE A 274 2.66 -5.66 -1.87
N HIS A 275 3.77 -5.66 -2.59
CA HIS A 275 4.23 -4.45 -3.26
C HIS A 275 3.85 -4.41 -4.74
N ILE A 276 4.19 -5.42 -5.53
CA ILE A 276 3.96 -5.47 -6.98
C ILE A 276 2.55 -5.98 -7.27
N PRO A 277 1.68 -5.23 -7.96
CA PRO A 277 0.32 -5.69 -8.24
C PRO A 277 0.31 -6.99 -9.03
N MET A 278 -0.68 -7.87 -8.76
CA MET A 278 -0.78 -9.21 -9.36
C MET A 278 -0.90 -9.19 -10.89
N ILE A 279 -1.44 -8.14 -11.46
CA ILE A 279 -1.50 -7.90 -12.90
C ILE A 279 -1.41 -6.39 -13.14
N TYR A 280 -0.26 -5.95 -13.66
CA TYR A 280 -0.03 -4.59 -14.13
C TYR A 280 0.19 -4.56 -15.64
N ASP A 281 1.03 -5.48 -16.14
CA ASP A 281 1.22 -5.81 -17.54
C ASP A 281 1.27 -7.35 -17.71
N GLU A 282 1.50 -7.84 -18.92
CA GLU A 282 1.38 -9.28 -19.23
C GLU A 282 2.39 -10.17 -18.48
N GLU A 283 3.53 -9.63 -18.07
CA GLU A 283 4.65 -10.42 -17.50
C GLU A 283 5.18 -9.90 -16.15
N ASN A 284 4.50 -8.97 -15.51
CA ASN A 284 4.99 -8.35 -14.28
C ASN A 284 5.02 -9.29 -13.07
N PHE A 285 4.23 -10.36 -13.08
CA PHE A 285 4.10 -11.28 -11.95
C PHE A 285 4.03 -12.74 -12.43
N ARG A 286 4.66 -13.67 -11.69
CA ARG A 286 4.66 -15.09 -12.02
C ARG A 286 3.26 -15.71 -11.90
N ASN A 287 2.68 -16.08 -13.03
CA ASN A 287 1.30 -16.56 -13.13
C ASN A 287 1.00 -17.76 -12.21
N ALA A 288 1.93 -18.71 -12.10
CA ALA A 288 1.73 -19.91 -11.28
C ALA A 288 1.55 -19.57 -9.78
N ASP A 289 2.24 -18.55 -9.28
CA ASP A 289 2.13 -18.12 -7.88
C ASP A 289 0.82 -17.40 -7.64
N ARG A 290 0.40 -16.53 -8.58
CA ARG A 290 -0.91 -15.89 -8.54
C ARG A 290 -2.04 -16.91 -8.52
N GLU A 291 -2.00 -17.90 -9.40
CA GLU A 291 -3.00 -18.97 -9.45
C GLU A 291 -3.01 -19.80 -8.16
N LYS A 292 -1.84 -20.13 -7.61
CA LYS A 292 -1.74 -20.81 -6.31
C LYS A 292 -2.34 -19.95 -5.20
N LEU A 293 -1.99 -18.67 -5.12
CA LEU A 293 -2.54 -17.75 -4.12
C LEU A 293 -4.08 -17.65 -4.25
N PHE A 294 -4.60 -17.50 -5.46
CA PHE A 294 -6.05 -17.47 -5.70
C PHE A 294 -6.72 -18.77 -5.24
N SER A 295 -6.07 -19.92 -5.47
CA SER A 295 -6.59 -21.21 -5.00
C SER A 295 -6.65 -21.31 -3.48
N LEU A 296 -5.68 -20.73 -2.76
CA LEU A 296 -5.63 -20.69 -1.30
C LEU A 296 -6.70 -19.75 -0.70
N LEU A 297 -7.05 -18.69 -1.41
CA LEU A 297 -8.09 -17.75 -0.99
C LEU A 297 -9.52 -18.25 -1.28
N LYS A 298 -9.67 -19.21 -2.21
CA LYS A 298 -10.98 -19.74 -2.62
C LYS A 298 -11.92 -20.18 -1.48
N PRO A 299 -11.45 -20.77 -0.36
CA PRO A 299 -12.33 -21.17 0.74
C PRO A 299 -12.94 -19.99 1.54
N PHE A 300 -12.40 -18.77 1.38
CA PHE A 300 -12.84 -17.62 2.16
C PHE A 300 -13.97 -16.88 1.47
N LYS A 301 -14.95 -16.43 2.26
CA LYS A 301 -16.11 -15.68 1.73
C LYS A 301 -15.73 -14.31 1.20
N LYS A 302 -14.71 -13.68 1.80
CA LYS A 302 -14.25 -12.35 1.46
C LYS A 302 -12.73 -12.29 1.49
N SER A 303 -12.16 -11.74 0.44
CA SER A 303 -10.72 -11.45 0.36
C SER A 303 -10.52 -10.08 -0.31
N PHE A 304 -9.44 -9.41 0.08
CA PHE A 304 -9.07 -8.09 -0.41
C PHE A 304 -7.55 -8.01 -0.53
N LEU A 305 -7.06 -7.45 -1.64
CA LEU A 305 -5.63 -7.31 -1.91
C LEU A 305 -5.24 -5.82 -1.91
N MET A 306 -4.04 -5.53 -1.41
CA MET A 306 -3.44 -4.19 -1.46
C MET A 306 -2.03 -4.25 -2.02
N SER A 307 -1.74 -3.38 -2.98
CA SER A 307 -0.42 -3.21 -3.59
C SER A 307 -0.09 -1.73 -3.83
N ALA A 308 1.11 -1.47 -4.38
CA ALA A 308 1.59 -0.14 -4.73
C ALA A 308 2.49 -0.18 -5.98
N HIS A 309 3.77 0.21 -5.95
CA HIS A 309 4.79 0.01 -6.99
C HIS A 309 4.63 0.84 -8.26
N THR A 310 3.42 1.00 -8.76
CA THR A 310 3.19 1.53 -10.13
C THR A 310 3.32 3.04 -10.26
N HIS A 311 3.32 3.77 -9.14
CA HIS A 311 3.22 5.24 -9.10
C HIS A 311 2.04 5.78 -9.91
N ILE A 312 0.95 5.02 -9.94
CA ILE A 312 -0.38 5.40 -10.40
C ILE A 312 -1.41 4.77 -9.47
N GLN A 313 -2.64 5.27 -9.44
CA GLN A 313 -3.69 4.70 -8.61
C GLN A 313 -4.66 3.87 -9.44
N GLN A 314 -4.93 2.64 -9.02
CA GLN A 314 -5.80 1.74 -9.77
C GLN A 314 -6.75 0.94 -8.89
N GLN A 315 -7.92 0.64 -9.45
CA GLN A 315 -8.93 -0.25 -8.88
C GLN A 315 -8.94 -1.54 -9.70
N LEU A 316 -8.13 -2.52 -9.31
CA LEU A 316 -7.99 -3.77 -10.05
C LEU A 316 -9.05 -4.79 -9.61
N THR A 317 -9.57 -5.57 -10.54
CA THR A 317 -10.54 -6.62 -10.25
C THR A 317 -10.25 -7.87 -11.06
N TYR A 318 -10.19 -9.01 -10.40
CA TYR A 318 -9.89 -10.31 -10.99
C TYR A 318 -11.14 -11.16 -11.10
N GLY A 319 -11.36 -11.71 -12.25
CA GLY A 319 -12.44 -12.62 -12.58
C GLY A 319 -11.90 -13.90 -13.21
N LYS A 320 -12.77 -14.64 -13.89
CA LYS A 320 -12.43 -15.93 -14.51
C LYS A 320 -11.29 -15.83 -15.53
N GLU A 321 -11.24 -14.74 -16.29
CA GLU A 321 -10.18 -14.50 -17.29
C GLU A 321 -8.79 -14.36 -16.67
N GLN A 322 -8.72 -13.90 -15.40
CA GLN A 322 -7.49 -13.75 -14.64
C GLN A 322 -7.22 -14.94 -13.71
N GLY A 323 -8.01 -16.02 -13.78
CA GLY A 323 -7.87 -17.22 -12.95
C GLY A 323 -8.66 -17.20 -11.64
N TRP A 324 -9.40 -16.14 -11.32
CA TRP A 324 -10.26 -16.08 -10.15
C TRP A 324 -11.64 -16.67 -10.44
N ASN A 325 -11.84 -17.95 -10.10
CA ASN A 325 -13.03 -18.73 -10.44
C ASN A 325 -14.12 -18.69 -9.34
N GLN A 326 -14.36 -17.49 -8.75
CA GLN A 326 -15.45 -17.26 -7.80
C GLN A 326 -16.54 -16.40 -8.44
N GLU A 327 -17.74 -16.41 -7.85
CA GLU A 327 -18.87 -15.59 -8.29
C GLU A 327 -18.57 -14.09 -8.12
N ASN A 328 -18.10 -13.69 -6.94
CA ASN A 328 -17.65 -12.33 -6.68
C ASN A 328 -16.21 -12.13 -7.16
N LYS A 329 -15.97 -11.07 -7.91
CA LYS A 329 -14.62 -10.68 -8.32
C LYS A 329 -13.74 -10.38 -7.11
N LEU A 330 -12.48 -10.82 -7.16
CA LEU A 330 -11.47 -10.41 -6.20
C LEU A 330 -11.04 -8.98 -6.53
N TYR A 331 -10.95 -8.15 -5.51
CA TYR A 331 -10.57 -6.76 -5.64
C TYR A 331 -9.16 -6.54 -5.09
N GLU A 332 -8.37 -5.75 -5.82
CA GLU A 332 -7.08 -5.24 -5.41
C GLU A 332 -7.07 -3.71 -5.51
N PHE A 333 -6.67 -3.07 -4.43
CA PHE A 333 -6.37 -1.64 -4.39
C PHE A 333 -4.89 -1.43 -4.64
N ASN A 334 -4.52 -0.97 -5.84
CA ASN A 334 -3.20 -0.48 -6.12
C ASN A 334 -3.13 0.99 -5.68
N ALA A 335 -2.47 1.22 -4.55
CA ALA A 335 -2.52 2.48 -3.83
C ALA A 335 -1.71 3.57 -4.53
N GLY A 336 -2.27 4.76 -4.63
CA GLY A 336 -1.52 5.96 -4.99
C GLY A 336 -0.42 6.25 -3.96
N THR A 337 0.69 6.80 -4.45
CA THR A 337 1.94 6.93 -3.70
C THR A 337 2.04 8.22 -2.89
N THR A 338 2.72 8.15 -1.76
CA THR A 338 3.02 9.34 -0.93
C THR A 338 4.14 10.17 -1.54
N ALA A 339 5.05 9.55 -2.31
CA ALA A 339 6.07 10.23 -3.10
C ALA A 339 5.53 10.88 -4.38
N GLY A 340 4.33 10.46 -4.83
CA GLY A 340 3.80 10.84 -6.13
C GLY A 340 4.70 10.35 -7.26
N ASP A 341 5.05 11.23 -8.21
CA ASP A 341 6.05 10.99 -9.26
C ASP A 341 7.45 11.31 -8.72
N TRP A 342 7.93 10.54 -7.72
CA TRP A 342 9.28 10.64 -7.13
C TRP A 342 9.70 12.07 -6.77
N TYR A 343 8.83 12.82 -6.07
CA TYR A 343 9.07 14.22 -5.65
C TYR A 343 9.42 15.16 -6.81
N SER A 344 8.72 15.03 -7.94
CA SER A 344 8.87 15.88 -9.12
C SER A 344 7.93 17.10 -9.12
N GLY A 345 8.10 17.99 -10.10
CA GLY A 345 7.25 19.15 -10.27
C GLY A 345 7.69 20.36 -9.44
N THR A 346 6.87 21.40 -9.48
CA THR A 346 7.12 22.64 -8.74
C THR A 346 6.85 22.46 -7.24
N VAL A 347 7.60 23.20 -6.43
CA VAL A 347 7.46 23.19 -4.96
C VAL A 347 6.23 23.97 -4.51
N ASP A 348 5.51 23.43 -3.54
CA ASP A 348 4.38 24.09 -2.89
C ASP A 348 4.81 25.04 -1.75
N GLU A 349 3.85 25.63 -1.03
CA GLU A 349 4.09 26.55 0.09
C GLU A 349 4.82 25.90 1.27
N LEU A 350 4.75 24.57 1.39
CA LEU A 350 5.49 23.80 2.38
C LEU A 350 6.94 23.52 1.93
N GLY A 351 7.32 23.96 0.74
CA GLY A 351 8.59 23.63 0.12
C GLY A 351 8.70 22.15 -0.26
N VAL A 352 7.56 21.50 -0.57
CA VAL A 352 7.46 20.11 -1.00
C VAL A 352 7.02 20.06 -2.46
N PRO A 353 7.67 19.26 -3.34
CA PRO A 353 7.23 19.13 -4.71
C PRO A 353 5.78 18.65 -4.83
N ALA A 354 5.02 19.17 -5.78
CA ALA A 354 3.63 18.83 -6.03
C ALA A 354 3.46 17.33 -6.34
N SER A 355 4.37 16.79 -7.11
CA SER A 355 4.57 15.36 -7.38
C SER A 355 3.27 14.62 -7.73
N THR A 356 2.56 15.14 -8.74
CA THR A 356 1.40 14.45 -9.29
C THR A 356 1.84 13.16 -9.97
N MET A 357 1.17 12.05 -9.70
CA MET A 357 1.44 10.76 -10.32
C MET A 357 1.17 10.78 -11.82
N ARG A 358 1.76 9.85 -12.56
CA ARG A 358 1.77 9.82 -14.04
C ARG A 358 0.38 9.66 -14.68
N ASP A 359 -0.62 9.18 -13.92
CA ASP A 359 -2.03 9.08 -14.29
C ASP A 359 -2.86 10.35 -13.97
N GLY A 360 -2.21 11.40 -13.48
CA GLY A 360 -2.84 12.66 -13.08
C GLY A 360 -3.39 12.67 -11.65
N THR A 361 -3.26 11.60 -10.88
CA THR A 361 -3.64 11.58 -9.47
C THR A 361 -2.60 12.35 -8.64
N PRO A 362 -2.98 13.38 -7.88
CA PRO A 362 -2.03 14.04 -6.99
C PRO A 362 -1.54 13.10 -5.88
N ARG A 363 -0.28 13.26 -5.42
CA ARG A 363 0.26 12.46 -4.31
C ARG A 363 -0.65 12.48 -3.08
N GLY A 364 -0.65 11.38 -2.36
CA GLY A 364 -1.52 11.25 -1.19
C GLY A 364 -1.39 9.91 -0.50
N TYR A 365 -2.41 9.53 0.24
CA TYR A 365 -2.48 8.30 1.01
C TYR A 365 -3.93 7.85 1.16
N ALA A 366 -4.14 6.64 1.64
CA ALA A 366 -5.50 6.11 1.79
C ALA A 366 -5.87 5.88 3.25
N PHE A 367 -7.14 6.00 3.53
CA PHE A 367 -7.81 5.51 4.73
C PHE A 367 -8.65 4.29 4.37
N ILE A 368 -8.55 3.24 5.17
CA ILE A 368 -9.45 2.09 5.03
C ILE A 368 -10.23 1.95 6.32
N HIS A 369 -11.53 1.99 6.18
CA HIS A 369 -12.49 1.75 7.24
C HIS A 369 -13.00 0.32 7.14
N PHE A 370 -12.81 -0.48 8.18
CA PHE A 370 -13.35 -1.82 8.30
C PHE A 370 -14.58 -1.79 9.22
N ASN A 371 -15.64 -2.46 8.81
CA ASN A 371 -16.81 -2.73 9.63
C ASN A 371 -17.08 -4.24 9.61
N ASP A 372 -16.65 -4.93 10.63
CA ASP A 372 -16.62 -6.39 10.73
C ASP A 372 -15.75 -6.99 9.59
N THR A 373 -16.37 -7.56 8.56
CA THR A 373 -15.71 -8.10 7.36
C THR A 373 -15.98 -7.27 6.11
N ASP A 374 -16.64 -6.14 6.23
CA ASP A 374 -16.81 -5.16 5.16
C ASP A 374 -15.76 -4.05 5.28
N TYR A 375 -15.45 -3.39 4.17
CA TYR A 375 -14.50 -2.30 4.14
C TYR A 375 -14.88 -1.22 3.13
N LYS A 376 -14.37 -0.01 3.37
CA LYS A 376 -14.42 1.13 2.44
C LYS A 376 -13.06 1.79 2.39
N ILE A 377 -12.68 2.25 1.21
CA ILE A 377 -11.42 2.97 0.99
C ILE A 377 -11.74 4.41 0.63
N LYS A 378 -10.95 5.33 1.15
CA LYS A 378 -10.97 6.73 0.79
C LYS A 378 -9.57 7.23 0.57
N TYR A 379 -9.29 7.72 -0.62
CA TYR A 379 -8.02 8.38 -0.92
C TYR A 379 -8.00 9.78 -0.33
N LYS A 380 -6.86 10.24 0.15
CA LYS A 380 -6.63 11.58 0.67
C LYS A 380 -5.50 12.22 -0.10
N VAL A 381 -5.82 13.19 -0.93
CA VAL A 381 -4.82 14.03 -1.60
C VAL A 381 -4.12 14.91 -0.56
N ALA A 382 -2.79 14.83 -0.50
CA ALA A 382 -1.98 15.60 0.43
C ALA A 382 -2.20 17.12 0.24
N GLY A 383 -2.37 17.84 1.35
CA GLY A 383 -2.61 19.29 1.34
C GLY A 383 -3.99 19.73 0.84
N LYS A 384 -4.91 18.80 0.54
CA LYS A 384 -6.27 19.12 0.06
C LYS A 384 -7.32 18.67 1.07
N PRO A 385 -8.54 19.26 1.05
CA PRO A 385 -9.67 18.74 1.83
C PRO A 385 -9.97 17.27 1.51
N SER A 386 -10.56 16.54 2.45
CA SER A 386 -10.82 15.10 2.30
C SER A 386 -11.87 14.75 1.25
N ASP A 387 -12.66 15.69 0.79
CA ASP A 387 -13.65 15.60 -0.28
C ASP A 387 -13.10 15.95 -1.66
N TYR A 388 -11.85 16.39 -1.77
CA TYR A 388 -11.18 16.62 -3.05
C TYR A 388 -10.82 15.28 -3.70
N GLN A 389 -11.77 14.71 -4.45
CA GLN A 389 -11.67 13.40 -5.09
C GLN A 389 -11.76 13.45 -6.62
N ILE A 390 -12.04 14.63 -7.19
CA ILE A 390 -12.25 14.81 -8.62
C ILE A 390 -11.45 16.03 -9.07
N SER A 391 -10.61 15.86 -10.10
CA SER A 391 -9.98 16.95 -10.83
C SER A 391 -10.71 17.17 -12.16
N ILE A 392 -11.02 18.42 -12.50
CA ILE A 392 -11.70 18.76 -13.75
C ILE A 392 -10.71 19.47 -14.67
N PHE A 393 -10.63 19.02 -15.91
CA PHE A 393 -9.96 19.72 -17.00
C PHE A 393 -11.00 20.14 -18.04
N ALA A 394 -11.05 21.43 -18.34
CA ALA A 394 -11.93 22.00 -19.35
C ALA A 394 -11.34 23.32 -19.87
N PRO A 395 -11.63 23.74 -21.12
CA PRO A 395 -11.30 25.06 -21.61
C PRO A 395 -11.82 26.15 -20.67
N LYS A 396 -11.03 27.18 -20.42
CA LYS A 396 -11.45 28.34 -19.61
C LYS A 396 -12.33 29.30 -20.38
N VAL A 397 -12.23 29.31 -21.72
CA VAL A 397 -13.05 30.13 -22.62
C VAL A 397 -13.38 29.31 -23.87
N ILE A 398 -14.63 29.34 -24.28
CA ILE A 398 -15.09 28.75 -25.55
C ILE A 398 -15.84 29.80 -26.40
N PRO A 399 -15.80 29.68 -27.75
CA PRO A 399 -16.46 30.64 -28.63
C PRO A 399 -17.99 30.50 -28.60
N TYR A 400 -18.71 31.63 -28.64
CA TYR A 400 -20.16 31.63 -28.80
C TYR A 400 -20.56 31.11 -30.19
N PRO A 401 -21.62 30.31 -30.32
CA PRO A 401 -22.61 29.90 -29.31
C PRO A 401 -22.25 28.57 -28.58
N GLY A 402 -20.99 28.25 -28.37
CA GLY A 402 -20.57 27.04 -27.66
C GLY A 402 -20.04 25.93 -28.59
N LYS A 403 -19.80 26.22 -29.87
CA LYS A 403 -19.22 25.23 -30.80
C LYS A 403 -17.73 25.04 -30.53
N THR A 404 -17.39 23.91 -29.93
CA THR A 404 -16.01 23.49 -29.69
C THR A 404 -15.92 21.97 -29.78
N SER A 405 -14.77 21.45 -30.23
CA SER A 405 -14.39 20.03 -30.14
C SER A 405 -13.66 19.70 -28.83
N ALA A 406 -13.36 20.71 -28.02
CA ALA A 406 -12.78 20.49 -26.71
C ALA A 406 -13.78 19.79 -25.79
N GLN A 407 -13.27 18.99 -24.88
CA GLN A 407 -14.07 18.17 -23.97
C GLN A 407 -13.91 18.61 -22.52
N ILE A 408 -14.88 18.27 -21.71
CA ILE A 408 -14.83 18.27 -20.26
C ILE A 408 -14.25 16.92 -19.87
N VAL A 409 -13.14 16.90 -19.14
CA VAL A 409 -12.52 15.67 -18.63
C VAL A 409 -12.51 15.71 -17.11
N ALA A 410 -13.00 14.64 -16.49
CA ALA A 410 -12.97 14.41 -15.06
C ALA A 410 -11.99 13.29 -14.75
N ASN A 411 -11.05 13.55 -13.85
CA ASN A 411 -10.21 12.54 -13.23
C ASN A 411 -10.78 12.27 -11.83
N PHE A 412 -11.44 11.13 -11.66
CA PHE A 412 -12.00 10.68 -10.38
C PHE A 412 -11.06 9.68 -9.74
N PHE A 413 -10.24 10.11 -8.77
CA PHE A 413 -9.07 9.39 -8.27
C PHE A 413 -9.36 7.98 -7.73
N MET A 414 -10.54 7.74 -7.16
CA MET A 414 -10.99 6.40 -6.71
C MET A 414 -11.91 5.70 -7.70
N GLY A 415 -11.99 6.21 -8.92
CA GLY A 415 -12.90 5.69 -9.93
C GLY A 415 -12.48 4.36 -10.53
N ALA A 416 -13.46 3.60 -10.99
CA ALA A 416 -13.32 2.36 -11.73
C ALA A 416 -14.22 2.39 -12.99
N PRO A 417 -13.94 1.62 -14.04
CA PRO A 417 -14.64 1.74 -15.34
C PRO A 417 -16.17 1.73 -15.31
N ASN A 418 -16.76 1.09 -14.31
CA ASN A 418 -18.23 0.96 -14.18
C ASN A 418 -18.85 1.95 -13.19
N ASP A 419 -18.07 2.87 -12.65
CA ASP A 419 -18.57 3.85 -11.70
C ASP A 419 -19.43 4.91 -12.39
N LYS A 420 -20.38 5.43 -11.66
CA LYS A 420 -21.31 6.43 -12.16
C LYS A 420 -20.69 7.83 -12.02
N VAL A 421 -20.36 8.45 -13.16
CA VAL A 421 -19.89 9.85 -13.23
C VAL A 421 -20.83 10.66 -14.12
N GLU A 422 -21.28 11.79 -13.62
CA GLU A 422 -22.24 12.67 -14.28
C GLU A 422 -21.77 14.13 -14.22
N TYR A 423 -22.13 14.89 -15.24
CA TYR A 423 -21.87 16.33 -15.30
C TYR A 423 -23.16 17.12 -15.47
N GLN A 424 -23.10 18.38 -15.09
CA GLN A 424 -24.17 19.36 -15.23
C GLN A 424 -23.54 20.72 -15.60
N ILE A 425 -24.12 21.41 -16.58
CA ILE A 425 -23.77 22.80 -16.87
C ILE A 425 -24.81 23.71 -16.22
N ASP A 426 -24.33 24.62 -15.40
CA ASP A 426 -25.17 25.56 -14.59
C ASP A 426 -26.22 24.79 -13.76
N ASN A 427 -27.49 25.07 -13.99
CA ASN A 427 -28.65 24.44 -13.33
C ASN A 427 -29.40 23.49 -14.28
N GLY A 428 -28.79 23.05 -15.39
CA GLY A 428 -29.42 22.11 -16.31
C GLY A 428 -29.52 20.70 -15.73
N ASP A 429 -29.88 19.72 -16.57
CA ASP A 429 -30.01 18.34 -16.17
C ASP A 429 -28.63 17.67 -15.98
N TRP A 430 -28.54 16.76 -15.03
CA TRP A 430 -27.41 15.86 -14.89
C TRP A 430 -27.36 14.87 -16.05
N LYS A 431 -26.20 14.74 -16.68
CA LYS A 431 -25.96 13.87 -17.83
C LYS A 431 -24.78 12.93 -17.52
N PRO A 432 -24.83 11.67 -17.99
CA PRO A 432 -23.70 10.75 -17.81
C PRO A 432 -22.47 11.24 -18.58
N MET A 433 -21.30 11.00 -18.02
CA MET A 433 -20.01 11.08 -18.73
C MET A 433 -19.60 9.72 -19.25
N HIS A 434 -18.75 9.69 -20.27
CA HIS A 434 -18.23 8.48 -20.90
C HIS A 434 -16.89 8.11 -20.29
N TYR A 435 -16.73 6.86 -19.87
CA TYR A 435 -15.44 6.34 -19.39
C TYR A 435 -14.38 6.43 -20.50
N LEU A 436 -13.18 6.82 -20.11
CA LEU A 436 -12.04 7.03 -20.99
C LEU A 436 -10.79 6.42 -20.37
N LYS A 437 -10.04 5.60 -21.10
CA LYS A 437 -8.69 5.18 -20.74
C LYS A 437 -7.72 5.97 -21.62
N ASP A 438 -7.11 7.02 -21.05
CA ASP A 438 -6.24 7.94 -21.80
C ASP A 438 -5.27 8.64 -20.82
N TYR A 439 -4.40 9.50 -21.33
CA TYR A 439 -3.58 10.39 -20.52
C TYR A 439 -4.44 11.51 -19.90
N ASP A 440 -4.20 11.81 -18.62
CA ASP A 440 -4.82 12.98 -17.98
C ASP A 440 -4.35 14.26 -18.65
N PRO A 441 -5.23 15.07 -19.27
CA PRO A 441 -4.83 16.25 -20.03
C PRO A 441 -4.24 17.35 -19.14
N LYS A 442 -4.57 17.40 -17.87
CA LYS A 442 -3.99 18.33 -16.91
C LYS A 442 -2.54 17.96 -16.61
N TYR A 443 -2.27 16.66 -16.41
CA TYR A 443 -0.91 16.16 -16.22
C TYR A 443 -0.05 16.32 -17.47
N VAL A 444 -0.59 16.03 -18.65
CA VAL A 444 0.09 16.30 -19.94
C VAL A 444 0.46 17.77 -20.04
N THR A 445 -0.46 18.68 -19.70
CA THR A 445 -0.19 20.13 -19.71
C THR A 445 0.92 20.50 -18.72
N GLU A 446 0.96 19.86 -17.55
CA GLU A 446 2.01 20.10 -16.56
C GLU A 446 3.38 19.67 -17.08
N VAL A 447 3.49 18.48 -17.67
CA VAL A 447 4.73 17.99 -18.30
C VAL A 447 5.19 18.92 -19.42
N LEU A 448 4.27 19.33 -20.30
CA LEU A 448 4.58 20.23 -21.43
C LEU A 448 5.10 21.60 -20.97
N LYS A 449 4.64 22.14 -19.83
CA LYS A 449 5.19 23.39 -19.28
C LYS A 449 6.69 23.32 -19.00
N TRP A 450 7.19 22.15 -18.61
CA TRP A 450 8.62 21.92 -18.41
C TRP A 450 9.35 21.86 -19.74
N ASP A 451 8.80 21.15 -20.73
CA ASP A 451 9.45 20.87 -22.00
C ASP A 451 9.55 22.10 -22.91
N ILE A 452 8.55 22.98 -22.88
CA ILE A 452 8.53 24.21 -23.72
C ILE A 452 9.12 25.43 -23.01
N ASN A 453 9.53 25.32 -21.74
CA ASN A 453 10.11 26.45 -21.03
C ASN A 453 11.52 26.74 -21.56
N PRO A 454 11.82 27.98 -21.95
CA PRO A 454 13.16 28.35 -22.45
C PRO A 454 14.23 28.42 -21.35
N GLN A 455 13.83 28.26 -20.07
CA GLN A 455 14.71 28.25 -18.90
C GLN A 455 14.51 26.96 -18.12
N LEU A 456 15.61 26.47 -17.52
CA LEU A 456 15.49 25.34 -16.57
C LEU A 456 14.63 25.75 -15.36
N LEU A 457 13.59 25.01 -15.11
CA LEU A 457 12.77 25.17 -13.91
C LEU A 457 13.48 24.53 -12.70
N GLU A 458 13.25 25.09 -11.53
CA GLU A 458 13.73 24.51 -10.27
C GLU A 458 12.94 23.24 -9.94
N GLY A 459 13.65 22.16 -9.60
CA GLY A 459 13.08 20.87 -9.26
C GLY A 459 13.37 19.80 -10.31
N ARG A 460 12.62 18.71 -10.23
CA ARG A 460 12.68 17.60 -11.18
C ARG A 460 11.51 17.71 -12.16
N ARG A 461 11.79 17.61 -13.47
CA ARG A 461 10.72 17.47 -14.47
C ARG A 461 9.85 16.26 -14.14
N PRO A 462 8.51 16.38 -14.17
CA PRO A 462 7.63 15.22 -14.03
C PRO A 462 7.89 14.16 -15.11
N SER A 463 7.70 12.90 -14.77
CA SER A 463 7.85 11.79 -15.70
C SER A 463 6.81 11.84 -16.82
N ASN A 464 7.00 11.07 -17.88
CA ASN A 464 6.04 11.03 -18.97
C ASN A 464 4.69 10.46 -18.48
N PRO A 465 3.56 10.93 -19.07
CA PRO A 465 2.23 10.45 -18.69
C PRO A 465 2.07 8.95 -18.91
N GLU A 466 1.27 8.33 -18.02
CA GLU A 466 0.74 6.97 -18.16
C GLU A 466 -0.78 7.02 -18.36
N PHE A 467 -1.34 5.96 -18.94
CA PHE A 467 -2.79 5.87 -19.08
C PHE A 467 -3.49 5.79 -17.72
N SER A 468 -4.35 6.76 -17.47
CA SER A 468 -5.26 6.72 -16.32
C SER A 468 -6.42 5.76 -16.59
N THR A 469 -6.79 4.99 -15.57
CA THR A 469 -7.94 4.07 -15.59
C THR A 469 -9.18 4.64 -14.89
N HIS A 470 -9.18 5.95 -14.60
CA HIS A 470 -10.24 6.63 -13.85
C HIS A 470 -10.55 8.03 -14.42
N LEU A 471 -10.60 8.11 -15.77
CA LEU A 471 -11.03 9.31 -16.49
C LEU A 471 -12.42 9.12 -17.10
N TRP A 472 -13.14 10.22 -17.17
CA TRP A 472 -14.41 10.34 -17.89
C TRP A 472 -14.43 11.63 -18.70
N ASN A 473 -15.10 11.61 -19.86
CA ASN A 473 -15.26 12.79 -20.70
C ASN A 473 -16.71 13.09 -21.06
N ALA A 474 -16.96 14.33 -21.43
CA ALA A 474 -18.22 14.79 -21.98
C ALA A 474 -18.00 15.95 -22.96
N GLU A 475 -18.91 16.08 -23.92
CA GLU A 475 -18.96 17.21 -24.84
C GLU A 475 -19.68 18.42 -24.20
N PHE A 476 -19.29 19.62 -24.61
CA PHE A 476 -20.05 20.84 -24.27
C PHE A 476 -21.40 20.86 -25.00
N PRO A 477 -22.44 21.46 -24.38
CA PRO A 477 -23.71 21.74 -25.07
C PRO A 477 -23.48 22.61 -26.32
N LYS A 478 -24.17 22.29 -27.41
CA LYS A 478 -24.02 23.00 -28.70
C LYS A 478 -24.51 24.45 -28.68
N LYS A 479 -25.29 24.82 -27.67
CA LYS A 479 -25.84 26.17 -27.49
C LYS A 479 -25.65 26.56 -26.03
N LEU A 480 -24.85 27.57 -25.82
CA LEU A 480 -24.64 28.23 -24.53
C LEU A 480 -24.72 29.74 -24.73
N GLU A 481 -25.31 30.45 -23.76
CA GLU A 481 -25.36 31.89 -23.77
C GLU A 481 -23.98 32.50 -23.51
N LYS A 482 -23.76 33.75 -23.89
CA LYS A 482 -22.52 34.48 -23.54
C LYS A 482 -22.49 34.73 -22.05
N GLY A 483 -21.33 34.58 -21.43
CA GLY A 483 -21.12 34.84 -20.02
C GLY A 483 -20.37 33.73 -19.30
N GLN A 484 -20.44 33.74 -17.99
CA GLN A 484 -19.78 32.79 -17.12
C GLN A 484 -20.71 31.59 -16.85
N HIS A 485 -20.16 30.42 -16.92
CA HIS A 485 -20.83 29.13 -16.72
C HIS A 485 -20.12 28.27 -15.69
N LYS A 486 -20.83 27.33 -15.10
CA LYS A 486 -20.30 26.33 -14.18
C LYS A 486 -20.41 24.93 -14.75
N ILE A 487 -19.36 24.13 -14.57
CA ILE A 487 -19.36 22.69 -14.74
C ILE A 487 -19.43 22.09 -13.35
N ASN A 488 -20.49 21.35 -13.03
CA ASN A 488 -20.57 20.53 -11.84
C ASN A 488 -20.37 19.07 -12.25
N ILE A 489 -19.55 18.33 -11.52
CA ILE A 489 -19.35 16.90 -11.70
C ILE A 489 -19.69 16.21 -10.40
N ARG A 490 -20.41 15.09 -10.48
CA ARG A 490 -20.61 14.16 -9.37
C ARG A 490 -20.20 12.76 -9.77
N ALA A 491 -19.55 12.06 -8.85
CA ALA A 491 -19.11 10.69 -9.05
C ALA A 491 -19.46 9.85 -7.82
N THR A 492 -19.80 8.60 -8.04
CA THR A 492 -20.07 7.63 -6.97
C THR A 492 -19.17 6.41 -7.20
N ASP A 493 -18.36 6.10 -6.18
CA ASP A 493 -17.42 4.98 -6.22
C ASP A 493 -18.11 3.64 -5.95
N ARG A 494 -17.34 2.56 -6.10
CA ARG A 494 -17.79 1.19 -5.83
C ARG A 494 -18.24 0.94 -4.37
N PHE A 495 -17.88 1.81 -3.44
CA PHE A 495 -18.28 1.75 -2.03
C PHE A 495 -19.55 2.55 -1.72
N GLY A 496 -20.16 3.17 -2.76
CA GLY A 496 -21.33 4.01 -2.63
C GLY A 496 -21.04 5.41 -2.05
N GLN A 497 -19.76 5.82 -2.01
CA GLN A 497 -19.38 7.16 -1.57
C GLN A 497 -19.54 8.15 -2.75
N SER A 498 -20.20 9.27 -2.52
CA SER A 498 -20.45 10.27 -3.57
C SER A 498 -19.64 11.54 -3.32
N PHE A 499 -19.08 12.06 -4.40
CA PHE A 499 -18.21 13.25 -4.40
C PHE A 499 -18.66 14.23 -5.47
N GLN A 500 -18.36 15.50 -5.27
CA GLN A 500 -18.68 16.56 -6.23
C GLN A 500 -17.49 17.49 -6.41
N ALA A 501 -17.35 18.02 -7.63
CA ALA A 501 -16.40 19.06 -7.97
C ALA A 501 -17.04 20.09 -8.90
N THR A 502 -16.55 21.32 -8.86
CA THR A 502 -17.02 22.42 -9.70
C THR A 502 -15.87 23.15 -10.34
N GLU A 503 -16.02 23.49 -11.62
CA GLU A 503 -15.09 24.34 -12.39
C GLU A 503 -15.89 25.41 -13.14
N THR A 504 -15.24 26.50 -13.52
CA THR A 504 -15.89 27.58 -14.25
C THR A 504 -15.24 27.81 -15.61
N PHE A 505 -16.05 28.23 -16.59
CA PHE A 505 -15.60 28.65 -17.91
C PHE A 505 -16.42 29.83 -18.42
N ARG A 506 -15.96 30.48 -19.50
CA ARG A 506 -16.67 31.57 -20.12
C ARG A 506 -17.01 31.26 -21.58
N VAL A 507 -18.13 31.78 -22.05
CA VAL A 507 -18.55 31.80 -23.45
C VAL A 507 -18.41 33.24 -23.95
N GLU A 508 -17.58 33.48 -24.93
CA GLU A 508 -17.27 34.79 -25.46
C GLU A 508 -17.45 34.83 -26.99
N GLU A 509 -17.65 36.02 -27.55
CA GLU A 509 -17.69 36.20 -28.99
C GLU A 509 -16.37 35.76 -29.61
N ALA A 510 -16.47 34.98 -30.69
CA ALA A 510 -15.27 34.59 -31.42
C ALA A 510 -14.60 35.82 -32.04
N LYS A 511 -13.32 36.04 -31.72
CA LYS A 511 -12.50 37.04 -32.43
C LYS A 511 -12.02 36.43 -33.72
N LEU A 512 -12.80 36.61 -34.80
CA LEU A 512 -12.37 36.19 -36.12
C LEU A 512 -11.30 37.20 -36.62
N ILE A 513 -10.15 36.67 -37.07
CA ILE A 513 -9.19 37.46 -37.83
C ILE A 513 -9.72 37.51 -39.25
N PRO A 514 -9.96 38.71 -39.83
CA PRO A 514 -10.49 38.80 -41.19
C PRO A 514 -9.57 38.22 -42.24
#